data_7e9d0414ac0540a5cfeff0e7c55e2153
#
_entry.id   7e9d0414ac0540a5cfeff0e7c55e2153
#
_cell.length_a   1.000
_cell.length_b   1.000
_cell.length_c   1.000
_cell.angle_alpha   90.00
_cell.angle_beta   90.00
_cell.angle_gamma   90.00
#
_symmetry.space_group_name_H-M   'P 1'
#
loop_
_entity.id
_entity.type
_entity.pdbx_description
1 polymer ?
#
loop_
_entity_poly.entity_id
_entity_poly.type
_entity_poly.pdbx_seq_one_letter_code
_entity_poly.pdbx_strand_id
1 'polypeptide(L)'
;MVPGYANFGDKVHGGVILSIMDKVAYATAVKHCGGYVVTISVDGVEFHAPAEIGNLLTLKSRVNYVGESSMIVGIRVESTDIKTGMIQHTNTAFFTMVMTDSPNHKSVPGLILETEEDIRRFAEGLYLRDLGREKRKTLRGDMSDKTTNQLIELLKDQRFKVS
;
A
#
# COMPACT_ATOMS: atom_id res chain seq x y z
N MET A 1 -17.91 -9.82 -6.16
CA MET A 1 -18.24 -8.61 -5.33
C MET A 1 -19.75 -8.49 -5.18
N VAL A 2 -20.23 -8.23 -3.99
CA VAL A 2 -21.67 -8.20 -3.70
C VAL A 2 -22.27 -6.78 -3.80
N PRO A 3 -23.57 -6.63 -4.08
CA PRO A 3 -24.23 -5.31 -4.24
C PRO A 3 -24.01 -4.34 -3.07
N GLY A 4 -23.91 -4.84 -1.82
CA GLY A 4 -23.66 -4.01 -0.63
C GLY A 4 -22.30 -3.29 -0.62
N TYR A 5 -21.41 -3.56 -1.59
CA TYR A 5 -20.13 -2.89 -1.77
C TYR A 5 -20.15 -1.83 -2.89
N ALA A 6 -21.33 -1.57 -3.47
CA ALA A 6 -21.48 -0.58 -4.54
C ALA A 6 -21.28 0.85 -4.02
N ASN A 7 -20.65 1.68 -4.84
CA ASN A 7 -20.67 3.13 -4.71
C ASN A 7 -21.86 3.72 -5.50
N PHE A 8 -21.99 5.04 -5.50
CA PHE A 8 -23.06 5.74 -6.24
C PHE A 8 -23.02 5.56 -7.77
N GLY A 9 -21.95 4.99 -8.33
CA GLY A 9 -21.79 4.70 -9.76
C GLY A 9 -21.85 3.21 -10.10
N ASP A 10 -22.46 2.38 -9.24
CA ASP A 10 -22.60 0.93 -9.39
C ASP A 10 -21.27 0.16 -9.52
N LYS A 11 -20.18 0.75 -9.05
CA LYS A 11 -18.85 0.11 -8.97
C LYS A 11 -18.54 -0.25 -7.52
N VAL A 12 -17.56 -1.11 -7.32
CA VAL A 12 -17.09 -1.42 -5.96
C VAL A 12 -16.46 -0.18 -5.33
N HIS A 13 -16.89 0.17 -4.12
CA HIS A 13 -16.33 1.30 -3.39
C HIS A 13 -14.85 1.08 -3.09
N GLY A 14 -13.98 2.06 -3.42
CA GLY A 14 -12.53 1.94 -3.26
C GLY A 14 -12.08 1.65 -1.83
N GLY A 15 -12.79 2.17 -0.83
CA GLY A 15 -12.53 1.89 0.59
C GLY A 15 -12.77 0.42 0.97
N VAL A 16 -13.71 -0.27 0.31
CA VAL A 16 -13.92 -1.71 0.49
C VAL A 16 -12.71 -2.48 -0.04
N ILE A 17 -12.23 -2.14 -1.24
CA ILE A 17 -11.04 -2.76 -1.83
C ILE A 17 -9.84 -2.54 -0.91
N LEU A 18 -9.63 -1.32 -0.43
CA LEU A 18 -8.53 -0.97 0.48
C LEU A 18 -8.59 -1.76 1.79
N SER A 19 -9.78 -1.93 2.38
CA SER A 19 -9.97 -2.74 3.59
C SER A 19 -9.63 -4.22 3.36
N ILE A 20 -9.94 -4.76 2.18
CA ILE A 20 -9.57 -6.13 1.83
C ILE A 20 -8.05 -6.24 1.62
N MET A 21 -7.44 -5.25 0.95
CA MET A 21 -5.99 -5.19 0.75
C MET A 21 -5.24 -5.17 2.09
N ASP A 22 -5.68 -4.38 3.06
CA ASP A 22 -5.07 -4.30 4.39
C ASP A 22 -5.06 -5.66 5.10
N LYS A 23 -6.18 -6.39 5.06
CA LYS A 23 -6.28 -7.75 5.61
C LYS A 23 -5.34 -8.74 4.89
N VAL A 24 -5.20 -8.60 3.58
CA VAL A 24 -4.30 -9.45 2.78
C VAL A 24 -2.85 -9.10 3.08
N ALA A 25 -2.51 -7.80 3.22
CA ALA A 25 -1.18 -7.37 3.64
C ALA A 25 -0.81 -7.93 5.02
N TYR A 26 -1.73 -7.84 5.98
CA TYR A 26 -1.57 -8.42 7.30
C TYR A 26 -1.28 -9.92 7.24
N ALA A 27 -2.15 -10.69 6.56
CA ALA A 27 -1.98 -12.14 6.45
C ALA A 27 -0.65 -12.53 5.78
N THR A 28 -0.25 -11.79 4.75
CA THR A 28 1.02 -12.02 4.04
C THR A 28 2.23 -11.74 4.95
N ALA A 29 2.19 -10.64 5.68
CA ALA A 29 3.27 -10.26 6.62
C ALA A 29 3.38 -11.24 7.78
N VAL A 30 2.25 -11.63 8.41
CA VAL A 30 2.22 -12.64 9.50
C VAL A 30 2.76 -13.97 9.03
N LYS A 31 2.36 -14.43 7.83
CA LYS A 31 2.85 -15.69 7.26
C LYS A 31 4.37 -15.67 7.07
N HIS A 32 4.95 -14.52 6.77
CA HIS A 32 6.39 -14.38 6.58
C HIS A 32 7.16 -14.31 7.90
N CYS A 33 6.73 -13.45 8.84
CA CYS A 33 7.49 -13.18 10.05
C CYS A 33 7.11 -14.06 11.26
N GLY A 34 5.98 -14.77 11.21
CA GLY A 34 5.52 -15.63 12.31
C GLY A 34 5.17 -14.89 13.59
N GLY A 35 4.94 -13.56 13.53
CA GLY A 35 4.67 -12.70 14.67
C GLY A 35 3.49 -11.75 14.44
N TYR A 36 3.15 -10.99 15.48
CA TYR A 36 2.12 -9.96 15.37
C TYR A 36 2.66 -8.75 14.60
N VAL A 37 1.87 -8.26 13.64
CA VAL A 37 2.22 -7.13 12.79
C VAL A 37 1.15 -6.06 12.84
N VAL A 38 1.54 -4.82 12.54
CA VAL A 38 0.65 -3.68 12.41
C VAL A 38 0.92 -2.95 11.10
N THR A 39 -0.12 -2.39 10.50
CA THR A 39 -0.01 -1.50 9.34
C THR A 39 0.45 -0.12 9.81
N ILE A 40 1.57 0.36 9.29
CA ILE A 40 2.12 1.70 9.62
C ILE A 40 1.75 2.72 8.58
N SER A 41 1.80 2.33 7.29
CA SER A 41 1.41 3.22 6.20
C SER A 41 0.94 2.43 4.98
N VAL A 42 0.16 3.12 4.15
CA VAL A 42 -0.16 2.70 2.79
C VAL A 42 0.63 3.63 1.89
N ASP A 43 1.67 3.10 1.25
CA ASP A 43 2.70 3.87 0.55
C ASP A 43 2.37 4.10 -0.94
N GLY A 44 1.14 3.92 -1.30
CA GLY A 44 0.59 4.16 -2.63
C GLY A 44 -0.55 3.20 -2.89
N VAL A 45 -1.64 3.74 -3.39
CA VAL A 45 -2.76 2.95 -3.94
C VAL A 45 -3.09 3.56 -5.30
N GLU A 46 -2.93 2.77 -6.33
CA GLU A 46 -3.28 3.15 -7.68
C GLU A 46 -4.55 2.42 -8.11
N PHE A 47 -5.50 3.18 -8.62
CA PHE A 47 -6.75 2.67 -9.19
C PHE A 47 -6.66 2.81 -10.70
N HIS A 48 -6.32 1.72 -11.39
CA HIS A 48 -6.14 1.68 -12.85
C HIS A 48 -7.46 1.51 -13.58
N ALA A 49 -8.40 0.77 -12.96
CA ALA A 49 -9.72 0.51 -13.53
C ALA A 49 -10.74 0.23 -12.41
N PRO A 50 -12.03 0.49 -12.65
CA PRO A 50 -13.08 0.14 -11.72
C PRO A 50 -13.24 -1.38 -11.57
N ALA A 51 -13.56 -1.83 -10.37
CA ALA A 51 -14.02 -3.18 -10.13
C ALA A 51 -15.55 -3.21 -10.19
N GLU A 52 -16.10 -4.09 -11.04
CA GLU A 52 -17.54 -4.19 -11.25
C GLU A 52 -18.20 -5.04 -10.16
N ILE A 53 -19.44 -4.67 -9.81
CA ILE A 53 -20.29 -5.53 -8.99
C ILE A 53 -20.58 -6.84 -9.76
N GLY A 54 -20.53 -7.95 -9.05
CA GLY A 54 -20.68 -9.29 -9.66
C GLY A 54 -19.36 -9.93 -10.07
N ASN A 55 -18.30 -9.16 -10.31
CA ASN A 55 -17.00 -9.71 -10.66
C ASN A 55 -16.31 -10.40 -9.46
N LEU A 56 -15.42 -11.35 -9.79
CA LEU A 56 -14.52 -11.96 -8.83
C LEU A 56 -13.27 -11.08 -8.69
N LEU A 57 -12.91 -10.70 -7.46
CA LEU A 57 -11.65 -10.04 -7.18
C LEU A 57 -10.61 -11.06 -6.69
N THR A 58 -9.46 -11.06 -7.34
CA THR A 58 -8.28 -11.83 -6.95
C THR A 58 -7.21 -10.87 -6.47
N LEU A 59 -6.75 -11.04 -5.23
CA LEU A 59 -5.66 -10.27 -4.66
C LEU A 59 -4.40 -11.14 -4.61
N LYS A 60 -3.36 -10.73 -5.32
CA LYS A 60 -2.04 -11.36 -5.34
C LYS A 60 -1.11 -10.50 -4.49
N SER A 61 -0.53 -11.07 -3.45
CA SER A 61 0.32 -10.34 -2.51
C SER A 61 1.63 -11.06 -2.25
N ARG A 62 2.67 -10.28 -1.96
CA ARG A 62 3.97 -10.80 -1.53
C ARG A 62 4.72 -9.78 -0.70
N VAL A 63 5.65 -10.24 0.13
CA VAL A 63 6.64 -9.37 0.79
C VAL A 63 7.69 -9.01 -0.25
N ASN A 64 7.79 -7.72 -0.58
CA ASN A 64 8.76 -7.21 -1.57
C ASN A 64 10.09 -6.83 -0.92
N TYR A 65 10.04 -6.34 0.33
CA TYR A 65 11.23 -5.89 1.07
C TYR A 65 11.08 -6.21 2.55
N VAL A 66 12.19 -6.52 3.20
CA VAL A 66 12.29 -6.68 4.66
C VAL A 66 13.41 -5.81 5.21
N GLY A 67 13.14 -5.14 6.32
CA GLY A 67 14.13 -4.49 7.19
C GLY A 67 14.25 -5.25 8.50
N GLU A 68 14.78 -4.63 9.54
CA GLU A 68 14.95 -5.26 10.85
C GLU A 68 13.61 -5.65 11.48
N SER A 69 12.63 -4.73 11.51
CA SER A 69 11.29 -4.97 12.05
C SER A 69 10.17 -4.66 11.05
N SER A 70 10.49 -4.16 9.86
CA SER A 70 9.52 -3.70 8.88
C SER A 70 9.52 -4.54 7.61
N MET A 71 8.37 -4.58 6.95
CA MET A 71 8.18 -5.23 5.65
C MET A 71 7.40 -4.30 4.72
N ILE A 72 7.72 -4.33 3.43
CA ILE A 72 6.87 -3.76 2.38
C ILE A 72 6.14 -4.90 1.70
N VAL A 73 4.82 -4.90 1.80
CA VAL A 73 3.94 -5.86 1.13
C VAL A 73 3.34 -5.21 -0.11
N GLY A 74 3.63 -5.76 -1.27
CA GLY A 74 3.01 -5.37 -2.53
C GLY A 74 1.75 -6.19 -2.79
N ILE A 75 0.70 -5.54 -3.29
CA ILE A 75 -0.58 -6.18 -3.64
C ILE A 75 -0.99 -5.75 -5.03
N ARG A 76 -1.33 -6.72 -5.86
CA ARG A 76 -1.97 -6.55 -7.15
C ARG A 76 -3.39 -7.11 -7.08
N VAL A 77 -4.37 -6.31 -7.49
CA VAL A 77 -5.78 -6.70 -7.56
C VAL A 77 -6.19 -6.88 -9.02
N GLU A 78 -6.84 -7.99 -9.30
CA GLU A 78 -7.40 -8.32 -10.60
C GLU A 78 -8.91 -8.56 -10.44
N SER A 79 -9.70 -8.00 -11.35
CA SER A 79 -11.14 -8.22 -11.46
C SER A 79 -11.41 -9.15 -12.63
N THR A 80 -12.10 -10.25 -12.38
CA THR A 80 -12.50 -11.21 -13.43
C THR A 80 -13.99 -11.12 -13.64
N ASP A 81 -14.40 -10.82 -14.86
CA ASP A 81 -15.79 -10.93 -15.30
C ASP A 81 -16.14 -12.42 -15.37
N ILE A 82 -17.08 -12.85 -14.55
CA ILE A 82 -17.47 -14.29 -14.46
C ILE A 82 -18.22 -14.80 -15.70
N LYS A 83 -18.76 -13.91 -16.53
CA LYS A 83 -19.50 -14.28 -17.74
C LYS A 83 -18.58 -14.46 -18.95
N THR A 84 -17.58 -13.56 -19.07
CA THR A 84 -16.67 -13.54 -20.22
C THR A 84 -15.30 -14.17 -19.91
N GLY A 85 -14.95 -14.32 -18.63
CA GLY A 85 -13.63 -14.75 -18.18
C GLY A 85 -12.55 -13.66 -18.34
N MET A 86 -12.90 -12.44 -18.77
CA MET A 86 -11.95 -11.35 -18.96
C MET A 86 -11.36 -10.92 -17.63
N ILE A 87 -10.04 -10.87 -17.56
CA ILE A 87 -9.28 -10.42 -16.38
C ILE A 87 -8.75 -9.02 -16.62
N GLN A 88 -9.01 -8.12 -15.68
CA GLN A 88 -8.53 -6.74 -15.70
C GLN A 88 -7.74 -6.43 -14.44
N HIS A 89 -6.54 -5.83 -14.58
CA HIS A 89 -5.79 -5.27 -13.47
C HIS A 89 -6.48 -3.99 -13.00
N THR A 90 -6.98 -3.98 -11.76
CA THR A 90 -7.75 -2.86 -11.22
C THR A 90 -6.95 -1.99 -10.27
N ASN A 91 -6.09 -2.59 -9.45
CA ASN A 91 -5.36 -1.84 -8.43
C ASN A 91 -3.95 -2.40 -8.19
N THR A 92 -3.06 -1.50 -7.81
CA THR A 92 -1.77 -1.83 -7.18
C THR A 92 -1.65 -1.06 -5.87
N ALA A 93 -1.13 -1.69 -4.82
CA ALA A 93 -0.88 -1.02 -3.56
C ALA A 93 0.37 -1.57 -2.87
N PHE A 94 0.97 -0.72 -2.03
CA PHE A 94 2.09 -1.09 -1.17
C PHE A 94 1.77 -0.71 0.28
N PHE A 95 2.00 -1.65 1.18
CA PHE A 95 1.75 -1.50 2.61
C PHE A 95 3.05 -1.65 3.39
N THR A 96 3.36 -0.68 4.24
CA THR A 96 4.41 -0.82 5.24
C THR A 96 3.83 -1.48 6.48
N MET A 97 4.30 -2.69 6.74
CA MET A 97 3.94 -3.49 7.90
C MET A 97 5.12 -3.54 8.89
N VAL A 98 4.84 -3.53 10.19
CA VAL A 98 5.88 -3.63 11.23
C VAL A 98 5.53 -4.79 12.17
N MET A 99 6.48 -5.68 12.36
CA MET A 99 6.43 -6.71 13.38
C MET A 99 6.68 -6.07 14.75
N THR A 100 5.70 -6.14 15.64
CA THR A 100 5.76 -5.57 16.98
C THR A 100 6.11 -6.61 18.03
N ASP A 101 5.76 -7.87 17.79
CA ASP A 101 6.06 -8.98 18.67
C ASP A 101 6.19 -10.28 17.86
N SER A 102 7.17 -11.11 18.23
CA SER A 102 7.33 -12.45 17.69
C SER A 102 7.97 -13.35 18.74
N PRO A 103 7.35 -14.51 19.05
CA PRO A 103 7.91 -15.47 19.98
C PRO A 103 9.18 -16.16 19.44
N ASN A 104 9.38 -16.16 18.12
CA ASN A 104 10.41 -16.94 17.46
C ASN A 104 11.58 -16.09 16.91
N HIS A 105 11.36 -14.79 16.70
CA HIS A 105 12.32 -13.93 15.99
C HIS A 105 12.47 -12.57 16.67
N LYS A 106 13.72 -12.13 16.85
CA LYS A 106 14.02 -10.74 17.27
C LYS A 106 13.92 -9.74 16.13
N SER A 107 14.04 -10.22 14.89
CA SER A 107 13.93 -9.43 13.67
C SER A 107 13.14 -10.21 12.61
N VAL A 108 12.61 -9.49 11.63
CA VAL A 108 11.92 -10.09 10.48
C VAL A 108 12.90 -10.99 9.71
N PRO A 109 12.53 -12.24 9.39
CA PRO A 109 13.37 -13.12 8.57
C PRO A 109 13.68 -12.50 7.21
N GLY A 110 14.91 -12.74 6.70
CA GLY A 110 15.33 -12.29 5.38
C GLY A 110 14.53 -12.94 4.25
N LEU A 111 14.50 -12.28 3.08
CA LEU A 111 13.96 -12.87 1.85
C LEU A 111 15.06 -13.61 1.09
N ILE A 112 14.70 -14.74 0.49
CA ILE A 112 15.52 -15.40 -0.54
C ILE A 112 15.10 -14.84 -1.88
N LEU A 113 16.03 -14.25 -2.62
CA LEU A 113 15.79 -13.66 -3.94
C LEU A 113 16.35 -14.63 -4.99
N GLU A 114 15.48 -15.32 -5.70
CA GLU A 114 15.87 -16.38 -6.64
C GLU A 114 15.84 -15.92 -8.10
N THR A 115 15.07 -14.85 -8.39
CA THR A 115 14.87 -14.36 -9.75
C THR A 115 15.24 -12.87 -9.88
N GLU A 116 15.49 -12.43 -11.10
CA GLU A 116 15.70 -10.99 -11.39
C GLU A 116 14.48 -10.16 -10.96
N GLU A 117 13.28 -10.71 -11.09
CA GLU A 117 12.05 -10.05 -10.65
C GLU A 117 12.01 -9.90 -9.12
N ASP A 118 12.52 -10.86 -8.36
CA ASP A 118 12.61 -10.73 -6.89
C ASP A 118 13.60 -9.64 -6.50
N ILE A 119 14.73 -9.57 -7.18
CA ILE A 119 15.75 -8.53 -6.96
C ILE A 119 15.16 -7.14 -7.28
N ARG A 120 14.46 -7.00 -8.42
CA ARG A 120 13.80 -5.76 -8.81
C ARG A 120 12.77 -5.31 -7.77
N ARG A 121 11.91 -6.22 -7.32
CA ARG A 121 10.88 -5.94 -6.32
C ARG A 121 11.45 -5.60 -4.95
N PHE A 122 12.56 -6.22 -4.58
CA PHE A 122 13.26 -5.88 -3.34
C PHE A 122 13.84 -4.46 -3.41
N ALA A 123 14.45 -4.10 -4.53
CA ALA A 123 14.97 -2.75 -4.77
C ALA A 123 13.86 -1.69 -4.77
N GLU A 124 12.71 -1.97 -5.40
CA GLU A 124 11.53 -1.10 -5.34
C GLU A 124 11.04 -0.92 -3.90
N GLY A 125 10.95 -2.00 -3.13
CA GLY A 125 10.52 -1.95 -1.73
C GLY A 125 11.48 -1.14 -0.86
N LEU A 126 12.80 -1.27 -1.08
CA LEU A 126 13.82 -0.45 -0.44
C LEU A 126 13.61 1.04 -0.76
N TYR A 127 13.39 1.37 -2.03
CA TYR A 127 13.13 2.74 -2.47
C TYR A 127 11.85 3.31 -1.82
N LEU A 128 10.75 2.55 -1.82
CA LEU A 128 9.49 2.97 -1.19
C LEU A 128 9.65 3.22 0.33
N ARG A 129 10.42 2.38 1.02
CA ARG A 129 10.76 2.59 2.44
C ARG A 129 11.45 3.93 2.66
N ASP A 130 12.45 4.23 1.84
CA ASP A 130 13.27 5.43 2.00
C ASP A 130 12.44 6.68 1.66
N LEU A 131 11.65 6.64 0.58
CA LEU A 131 10.71 7.69 0.21
C LEU A 131 9.69 7.95 1.32
N GLY A 132 9.12 6.89 1.92
CA GLY A 132 8.19 7.01 3.03
C GLY A 132 8.83 7.64 4.29
N ARG A 133 10.10 7.33 4.57
CA ARG A 133 10.84 7.96 5.67
C ARG A 133 11.08 9.45 5.42
N GLU A 134 11.50 9.80 4.22
CA GLU A 134 11.75 11.19 3.82
C GLU A 134 10.46 12.02 3.86
N LYS A 135 9.37 11.50 3.28
CA LYS A 135 8.05 12.13 3.35
C LYS A 135 7.62 12.43 4.79
N ARG A 136 7.77 11.47 5.70
CA ARG A 136 7.42 11.66 7.12
C ARG A 136 8.31 12.72 7.79
N LYS A 137 9.62 12.73 7.48
CA LYS A 137 10.56 13.74 8.00
C LYS A 137 10.17 15.13 7.53
N THR A 138 9.93 15.31 6.23
CA THR A 138 9.52 16.60 5.64
C THR A 138 8.19 17.09 6.24
N LEU A 139 7.17 16.23 6.32
CA LEU A 139 5.86 16.64 6.83
C LEU A 139 5.86 16.98 8.33
N ARG A 140 6.67 16.29 9.14
CA ARG A 140 6.73 16.48 10.60
C ARG A 140 7.75 17.52 11.04
N GLY A 141 8.79 17.76 10.25
CA GLY A 141 9.86 18.72 10.52
C GLY A 141 9.68 19.99 9.67
N ASP A 142 10.15 19.92 8.43
CA ASP A 142 10.30 21.08 7.55
C ASP A 142 9.01 21.90 7.35
N MET A 143 7.85 21.27 7.35
CA MET A 143 6.57 21.98 7.18
C MET A 143 6.03 22.57 8.48
N SER A 144 6.20 21.87 9.61
CA SER A 144 5.72 22.35 10.91
C SER A 144 6.55 23.51 11.45
N ASP A 145 7.82 23.63 11.04
CA ASP A 145 8.74 24.67 11.52
C ASP A 145 8.68 25.95 10.67
N LYS A 146 7.95 25.96 9.56
CA LYS A 146 7.79 27.13 8.70
C LYS A 146 6.79 28.13 9.26
N THR A 147 7.16 29.40 9.18
CA THR A 147 6.22 30.49 9.47
C THR A 147 5.15 30.62 8.40
N THR A 148 4.01 31.24 8.73
CA THR A 148 2.90 31.47 7.78
C THR A 148 3.38 32.17 6.50
N ASN A 149 4.26 33.20 6.63
CA ASN A 149 4.80 33.90 5.47
C ASN A 149 5.64 33.01 4.55
N GLN A 150 6.45 32.11 5.12
CA GLN A 150 7.23 31.14 4.35
C GLN A 150 6.33 30.11 3.64
N LEU A 151 5.21 29.71 4.27
CA LEU A 151 4.23 28.85 3.64
C LEU A 151 3.49 29.54 2.49
N ILE A 152 3.09 30.83 2.68
CA ILE A 152 2.45 31.62 1.63
C ILE A 152 3.37 31.76 0.41
N GLU A 153 4.67 32.01 0.63
CA GLU A 153 5.64 32.12 -0.48
C GLU A 153 5.77 30.81 -1.28
N LEU A 154 5.69 29.65 -0.63
CA LEU A 154 5.66 28.35 -1.31
C LEU A 154 4.40 28.14 -2.17
N LEU A 155 3.33 28.86 -1.85
CA LEU A 155 2.02 28.67 -2.48
C LEU A 155 1.72 29.70 -3.58
N LYS A 156 2.59 30.69 -3.82
CA LYS A 156 2.29 31.86 -4.69
C LYS A 156 1.81 31.49 -6.12
N ASP A 157 2.24 30.36 -6.63
CA ASP A 157 1.85 29.87 -7.96
C ASP A 157 0.67 28.87 -7.93
N GLN A 158 0.04 28.69 -6.76
CA GLN A 158 -1.04 27.74 -6.56
C GLN A 158 -2.42 28.44 -6.60
N ARG A 159 -3.48 27.65 -6.85
CA ARG A 159 -4.88 28.16 -6.86
C ARG A 159 -5.42 28.27 -5.45
N PHE A 160 -5.16 29.39 -4.76
CA PHE A 160 -5.72 29.66 -3.44
C PHE A 160 -5.96 31.17 -3.26
N LYS A 161 -6.72 31.52 -2.21
CA LYS A 161 -6.90 32.90 -1.72
C LYS A 161 -6.68 32.91 -0.22
N VAL A 162 -5.94 33.89 0.26
CA VAL A 162 -5.82 34.19 1.70
C VAL A 162 -6.79 35.33 1.96
N SER A 163 -7.73 35.12 2.89
CA SER A 163 -8.70 36.16 3.36
C SER A 163 -8.15 36.89 4.55
#